data_15ae1d3af2328811495189864a3b0f11
#
_entry.id   15ae1d3af2328811495189864a3b0f11
#
_cell.length_a   1.000
_cell.length_b   1.000
_cell.length_c   1.000
_cell.angle_alpha   90.00
_cell.angle_beta   90.00
_cell.angle_gamma   90.00
#
_symmetry.space_group_name_H-M   'P 1'
#
loop_
_entity.id
_entity.type
_entity.pdbx_description
1 polymer ?
#
loop_
_entity_poly.entity_id
_entity_poly.type
_entity_poly.pdbx_seq_one_letter_code
_entity_poly.pdbx_strand_id
1 'polypeptide(L)'
;MRRNTKKLLKLVTTALLVVLCTSLLFRTFVSYQMLDYVPGGSFLPRAPRDAANDVAAPRVFSKPAAATGDKASELKAVAKPSSDAGGSTEKDRDWHNYPQMQKEASAKGPGEQGLAFFLPAGLEQKKEQLYKVNGFNALASDFISLNRSLPDIRHPGCRKKRYVKELPTASVVVPFHNEHWTTLLRTATSVLNRSPPGLIKEIILADDFSNKDQLKKPLEDYIAKHFTNVHVVRATKREGLIRARLMGARQATGDVLIFLDSHTEANTNWLPPLLEPIAKDYRTVVCPFIDVIDYETFAYRAQDEGARGSFDWELYYKRLPLLPDDLAKPTEPFKSPVMAGGLFAISRKYFWELGGYDEGLDVWGGEQYELSFKIWQCGGTMVDAPCSRVGHIYRKFAPFPNPGIGDFVGRNYRRVAEVWMDEYKEHLYHRRPHYRHLDPGDLTAQKALRKRLNCKSFKWFMEQVAFDQPSKYPAVEPPDYAWGEVRNEESGLCIDTQFKGQNERFSLAPCLKDQRGRSGEQQLVLTWHKDVRPAKRSVCFDVSSSDVHAPVMLWSCHGMHGNQLWKYDTVTKHLFHPITANCLDCDAKSHEVFMSICDSDVRTQRWLFEHVNETALANW
;
A
#
# COMPACT_ATOMS: atom_id res chain seq x y z
N MET A 1 62.96 -32.54 21.78
CA MET A 1 61.47 -32.61 21.80
C MET A 1 60.78 -31.25 22.07
N ARG A 2 61.23 -30.37 22.97
CA ARG A 2 60.54 -29.07 23.32
C ARG A 2 60.49 -27.98 22.22
N ARG A 3 61.33 -28.05 21.15
CA ARG A 3 61.33 -27.00 20.10
C ARG A 3 60.27 -27.25 18.99
N ASN A 4 59.89 -28.50 18.74
CA ASN A 4 58.90 -28.84 17.73
C ASN A 4 57.44 -28.68 18.24
N THR A 5 57.23 -28.91 19.54
CA THR A 5 55.90 -28.67 20.17
C THR A 5 55.51 -27.19 20.18
N LYS A 6 56.46 -26.26 20.38
CA LYS A 6 56.20 -24.81 20.29
C LYS A 6 55.91 -24.33 18.86
N LYS A 7 56.50 -24.94 17.83
CA LYS A 7 56.18 -24.65 16.41
C LYS A 7 54.80 -25.17 16.03
N LEU A 8 54.45 -26.38 16.48
CA LEU A 8 53.14 -26.99 16.22
C LEU A 8 52.03 -26.18 16.92
N LEU A 9 52.25 -25.75 18.17
CA LEU A 9 51.26 -24.94 18.90
C LEU A 9 51.04 -23.56 18.25
N LYS A 10 52.10 -22.90 17.73
CA LYS A 10 51.95 -21.67 16.94
C LYS A 10 51.20 -21.88 15.64
N LEU A 11 51.41 -22.98 14.92
CA LEU A 11 50.71 -23.30 13.69
C LEU A 11 49.21 -23.53 13.95
N VAL A 12 48.86 -24.27 15.00
CA VAL A 12 47.48 -24.54 15.39
C VAL A 12 46.76 -23.27 15.85
N THR A 13 47.39 -22.40 16.63
CA THR A 13 46.82 -21.12 17.04
C THR A 13 46.63 -20.17 15.86
N THR A 14 47.55 -20.13 14.90
CA THR A 14 47.42 -19.30 13.70
C THR A 14 46.29 -19.83 12.79
N ALA A 15 46.20 -21.15 12.63
CA ALA A 15 45.10 -21.76 11.86
C ALA A 15 43.71 -21.52 12.48
N LEU A 16 43.59 -21.61 13.82
CA LEU A 16 42.37 -21.28 14.56
C LEU A 16 41.99 -19.80 14.43
N LEU A 17 42.96 -18.89 14.48
CA LEU A 17 42.72 -17.45 14.26
C LEU A 17 42.25 -17.14 12.85
N VAL A 18 42.84 -17.78 11.84
CA VAL A 18 42.39 -17.63 10.42
C VAL A 18 40.99 -18.15 10.24
N VAL A 19 40.61 -19.30 10.80
CA VAL A 19 39.24 -19.85 10.74
C VAL A 19 38.23 -18.94 11.47
N LEU A 20 38.62 -18.38 12.62
CA LEU A 20 37.78 -17.41 13.34
C LEU A 20 37.58 -16.11 12.55
N CYS A 21 38.67 -15.55 11.98
CA CYS A 21 38.58 -14.34 11.16
C CYS A 21 37.77 -14.56 9.88
N THR A 22 37.94 -15.69 9.20
CA THR A 22 37.12 -16.02 8.00
C THR A 22 35.65 -16.26 8.37
N SER A 23 35.37 -16.90 9.51
CA SER A 23 34.00 -17.09 10.01
C SER A 23 33.34 -15.75 10.41
N LEU A 24 34.09 -14.83 11.02
CA LEU A 24 33.61 -13.48 11.33
C LEU A 24 33.37 -12.67 10.04
N LEU A 25 34.30 -12.70 9.09
CA LEU A 25 34.15 -12.02 7.80
C LEU A 25 33.00 -12.60 6.99
N PHE A 26 32.80 -13.92 7.03
CA PHE A 26 31.65 -14.57 6.38
C PHE A 26 30.33 -14.19 7.07
N ARG A 27 30.29 -14.11 8.41
CA ARG A 27 29.12 -13.62 9.14
C ARG A 27 28.82 -12.15 8.87
N THR A 28 29.84 -11.28 8.80
CA THR A 28 29.63 -9.88 8.43
C THR A 28 29.24 -9.72 6.97
N PHE A 29 29.80 -10.50 6.06
CA PHE A 29 29.42 -10.52 4.64
C PHE A 29 27.99 -11.04 4.42
N VAL A 30 27.59 -12.11 5.11
CA VAL A 30 26.21 -12.62 5.08
C VAL A 30 25.24 -11.65 5.74
N SER A 31 25.64 -10.97 6.83
CA SER A 31 24.82 -9.90 7.44
C SER A 31 24.70 -8.67 6.54
N TYR A 32 25.73 -8.33 5.79
CA TYR A 32 25.71 -7.21 4.84
C TYR A 32 24.84 -7.52 3.61
N GLN A 33 24.91 -8.75 3.09
CA GLN A 33 24.01 -9.18 1.99
C GLN A 33 22.58 -9.42 2.45
N MET A 34 22.34 -9.75 3.73
CA MET A 34 20.97 -9.83 4.27
C MET A 34 20.34 -8.47 4.56
N LEU A 35 21.12 -7.40 4.66
CA LEU A 35 20.58 -6.03 4.81
C LEU A 35 20.05 -5.45 3.49
N ASP A 36 20.53 -5.95 2.34
CA ASP A 36 20.05 -5.53 1.01
C ASP A 36 18.93 -6.41 0.44
N TYR A 37 18.57 -7.51 1.11
CA TYR A 37 17.54 -8.43 0.66
C TYR A 37 16.34 -8.40 1.60
N VAL A 38 15.47 -7.40 1.46
CA VAL A 38 14.08 -7.44 1.92
C VAL A 38 13.20 -7.81 0.72
N PRO A 39 12.84 -9.09 0.54
CA PRO A 39 11.83 -9.44 -0.46
C PRO A 39 10.49 -8.89 0.03
N GLY A 40 9.91 -7.99 -0.71
CA GLY A 40 8.55 -7.52 -0.49
C GLY A 40 8.41 -6.43 0.57
N GLY A 41 9.31 -5.49 0.63
CA GLY A 41 9.07 -4.22 1.30
C GLY A 41 7.92 -3.51 0.58
N SER A 42 6.69 -3.64 1.11
CA SER A 42 5.67 -2.66 0.82
C SER A 42 6.27 -1.29 1.11
N PHE A 43 6.37 -0.44 0.10
CA PHE A 43 6.71 0.96 0.30
C PHE A 43 5.59 1.61 1.12
N LEU A 44 5.74 1.54 2.44
CA LEU A 44 5.00 2.38 3.35
C LEU A 44 5.84 3.63 3.59
N PRO A 45 5.27 4.82 3.48
CA PRO A 45 5.93 6.01 3.96
C PRO A 45 6.21 5.82 5.46
N ARG A 46 7.47 5.93 5.86
CA ARG A 46 7.84 6.01 7.28
C ARG A 46 7.13 7.21 7.87
N ALA A 47 6.32 6.99 8.89
CA ALA A 47 5.77 8.08 9.68
C ALA A 47 6.91 8.88 10.33
N PRO A 48 6.79 10.22 10.41
CA PRO A 48 7.77 11.04 11.10
C PRO A 48 7.78 10.68 12.59
N ARG A 49 8.97 10.58 13.17
CA ARG A 49 9.15 10.65 14.62
C ARG A 49 8.99 12.10 15.05
N ASP A 50 8.13 12.30 16.02
CA ASP A 50 8.04 13.39 16.99
C ASP A 50 8.16 14.85 16.47
N ALA A 51 7.00 15.49 16.29
CA ALA A 51 6.81 16.87 16.69
C ALA A 51 5.50 16.93 17.48
N ALA A 52 5.64 17.04 18.80
CA ALA A 52 4.55 17.45 19.67
C ALA A 52 4.27 18.94 19.44
N ASN A 53 2.96 19.27 19.45
CA ASN A 53 2.38 20.61 19.54
C ASN A 53 2.50 21.52 18.30
N ASP A 54 1.43 21.54 17.47
CA ASP A 54 0.53 22.70 17.42
C ASP A 54 -0.67 22.35 16.52
N VAL A 55 -1.84 22.34 17.15
CA VAL A 55 -3.12 22.18 16.49
C VAL A 55 -3.51 23.54 15.91
N ALA A 56 -3.35 23.72 14.61
CA ALA A 56 -4.03 24.80 13.88
C ALA A 56 -5.07 24.16 12.94
N ALA A 57 -6.33 24.46 13.22
CA ALA A 57 -7.47 24.06 12.43
C ALA A 57 -7.38 24.61 10.98
N PRO A 58 -7.89 23.88 9.97
CA PRO A 58 -7.88 24.36 8.60
C PRO A 58 -8.83 25.55 8.44
N ARG A 59 -8.29 26.65 7.94
CA ARG A 59 -9.07 27.83 7.56
C ARG A 59 -9.92 27.53 6.35
N VAL A 60 -11.23 27.69 6.53
CA VAL A 60 -12.22 27.71 5.47
C VAL A 60 -11.97 28.93 4.59
N PHE A 61 -11.78 28.72 3.29
CA PHE A 61 -11.73 29.81 2.31
C PHE A 61 -13.13 30.43 2.17
N SER A 62 -13.27 31.66 2.62
CA SER A 62 -14.42 32.52 2.36
C SER A 62 -14.25 33.23 1.01
N LYS A 63 -15.28 33.15 0.18
CA LYS A 63 -15.42 33.94 -1.05
C LYS A 63 -15.61 35.43 -0.73
N PRO A 64 -15.15 36.35 -1.58
CA PRO A 64 -15.40 37.78 -1.41
C PRO A 64 -16.85 38.14 -1.76
N ALA A 65 -17.40 39.04 -0.96
CA ALA A 65 -18.71 39.63 -1.12
C ALA A 65 -18.74 40.63 -2.31
N ALA A 66 -19.83 40.62 -3.05
CA ALA A 66 -20.21 41.70 -3.95
C ALA A 66 -21.64 42.19 -3.56
N ALA A 67 -21.81 43.48 -3.66
CA ALA A 67 -22.83 44.30 -3.03
C ALA A 67 -24.21 44.34 -3.71
N THR A 68 -25.19 44.49 -2.90
CA THR A 68 -26.43 45.31 -2.94
C THR A 68 -27.27 45.44 -4.21
N GLY A 69 -28.60 45.20 -4.04
CA GLY A 69 -29.65 45.76 -4.88
C GLY A 69 -31.02 45.11 -4.70
N ASP A 70 -31.85 45.80 -3.97
CA ASP A 70 -33.29 45.62 -3.68
C ASP A 70 -34.22 45.07 -4.78
N LYS A 71 -35.20 44.29 -4.45
CA LYS A 71 -36.65 44.56 -4.31
C LYS A 71 -37.51 43.32 -4.37
N ALA A 72 -38.46 43.30 -3.47
CA ALA A 72 -39.51 42.33 -3.28
C ALA A 72 -40.50 42.26 -4.45
N SER A 73 -41.08 41.05 -4.69
CA SER A 73 -42.54 40.91 -4.90
C SER A 73 -42.97 39.47 -4.65
N GLU A 74 -43.99 39.34 -3.82
CA GLU A 74 -44.75 38.12 -3.54
C GLU A 74 -45.39 37.52 -4.79
N LEU A 75 -45.49 36.19 -4.83
CA LEU A 75 -46.64 35.49 -5.36
C LEU A 75 -46.75 34.07 -4.76
N LYS A 76 -47.77 33.89 -3.92
CA LYS A 76 -48.26 32.61 -3.44
C LYS A 76 -48.91 31.86 -4.60
N ALA A 77 -48.55 30.58 -4.73
CA ALA A 77 -49.41 29.61 -5.43
C ALA A 77 -49.44 28.31 -4.62
N VAL A 78 -50.59 28.04 -4.08
CA VAL A 78 -51.03 26.81 -3.42
C VAL A 78 -51.22 25.75 -4.51
N ALA A 79 -50.49 24.65 -4.43
CA ALA A 79 -50.81 23.43 -5.22
C ALA A 79 -51.28 22.34 -4.25
N LYS A 80 -52.46 21.79 -4.54
CA LYS A 80 -53.12 20.68 -3.84
C LYS A 80 -52.29 19.37 -3.99
N PRO A 81 -52.38 18.46 -3.02
CA PRO A 81 -51.79 17.13 -3.15
C PRO A 81 -52.64 16.29 -4.08
N SER A 82 -52.06 15.79 -5.17
CA SER A 82 -52.65 14.72 -5.98
C SER A 82 -52.34 13.39 -5.29
N SER A 83 -53.37 12.72 -4.89
CA SER A 83 -53.39 11.32 -4.49
C SER A 83 -53.15 10.44 -5.73
N ASP A 84 -51.97 9.91 -5.88
CA ASP A 84 -51.74 8.71 -6.72
C ASP A 84 -51.12 7.63 -5.82
N ALA A 85 -52.00 6.71 -5.42
CA ALA A 85 -51.66 5.43 -4.85
C ALA A 85 -51.13 4.52 -5.96
N GLY A 86 -49.83 4.67 -6.29
CA GLY A 86 -49.07 3.71 -7.06
C GLY A 86 -48.09 3.02 -6.13
N GLY A 87 -48.28 1.73 -5.86
CA GLY A 87 -47.34 0.92 -5.08
C GLY A 87 -45.95 0.94 -5.70
N SER A 88 -45.08 1.84 -5.23
CA SER A 88 -43.65 1.80 -5.55
C SER A 88 -43.08 0.58 -4.84
N THR A 89 -42.75 -0.46 -5.57
CA THR A 89 -41.87 -1.52 -5.11
C THR A 89 -40.52 -0.85 -4.88
N GLU A 90 -40.28 -0.45 -3.64
CA GLU A 90 -39.00 0.14 -3.22
C GLU A 90 -37.92 -0.91 -3.44
N LYS A 91 -37.14 -0.79 -4.53
CA LYS A 91 -36.13 -1.76 -4.94
C LYS A 91 -34.90 -1.74 -4.00
N ASP A 92 -34.71 -0.64 -3.29
CA ASP A 92 -33.50 -0.40 -2.48
C ASP A 92 -33.86 -0.25 -0.99
N ARG A 93 -32.96 -0.73 -0.14
CA ARG A 93 -33.07 -0.67 1.33
C ARG A 93 -31.92 0.15 1.91
N ASP A 94 -32.22 0.87 3.00
CA ASP A 94 -31.20 1.44 3.87
C ASP A 94 -30.69 0.32 4.81
N TRP A 95 -29.42 0.00 4.67
CA TRP A 95 -28.75 -1.06 5.42
C TRP A 95 -27.95 -0.53 6.63
N HIS A 96 -28.02 0.77 6.93
CA HIS A 96 -27.32 1.34 8.07
C HIS A 96 -27.94 0.89 9.40
N ASN A 97 -27.07 0.49 10.34
CA ASN A 97 -27.46 0.19 11.71
C ASN A 97 -27.28 1.45 12.57
N TYR A 98 -28.23 2.38 12.52
CA TYR A 98 -28.19 3.65 13.25
C TYR A 98 -28.05 3.48 14.76
N PRO A 99 -28.74 2.53 15.47
CA PRO A 99 -28.52 2.30 16.90
C PRO A 99 -27.05 1.91 17.22
N GLN A 100 -26.44 1.04 16.42
CA GLN A 100 -25.03 0.69 16.62
C GLN A 100 -24.10 1.87 16.33
N MET A 101 -24.34 2.63 15.28
CA MET A 101 -23.57 3.84 14.95
C MET A 101 -23.64 4.87 16.09
N GLN A 102 -24.82 5.09 16.68
CA GLN A 102 -25.00 6.01 17.80
C GLN A 102 -24.27 5.51 19.05
N LYS A 103 -24.34 4.22 19.36
CA LYS A 103 -23.59 3.57 20.45
C LYS A 103 -22.07 3.78 20.26
N GLU A 104 -21.57 3.49 19.06
CA GLU A 104 -20.16 3.66 18.73
C GLU A 104 -19.72 5.13 18.83
N ALA A 105 -20.53 6.08 18.36
CA ALA A 105 -20.21 7.52 18.43
C ALA A 105 -20.04 8.03 19.88
N SER A 106 -20.65 7.38 20.86
CA SER A 106 -20.57 7.75 22.28
C SER A 106 -19.53 6.95 23.07
N ALA A 107 -18.86 5.97 22.46
CA ALA A 107 -17.90 5.10 23.12
C ALA A 107 -16.65 5.88 23.56
N LYS A 108 -16.14 5.54 24.75
CA LYS A 108 -14.94 6.14 25.36
C LYS A 108 -14.01 5.08 25.87
N GLY A 109 -12.71 5.29 25.73
CA GLY A 109 -11.67 4.38 26.19
C GLY A 109 -10.44 4.35 25.28
N PRO A 110 -9.48 3.49 25.55
CA PRO A 110 -8.30 3.31 24.72
C PRO A 110 -8.65 2.97 23.28
N GLY A 111 -8.17 3.78 22.32
CA GLY A 111 -8.33 3.54 20.89
C GLY A 111 -9.76 3.71 20.34
N GLU A 112 -10.73 4.13 21.17
CA GLU A 112 -12.10 4.43 20.70
C GLU A 112 -12.10 5.57 19.68
N GLN A 113 -13.06 5.58 18.77
CA GLN A 113 -13.12 6.48 17.62
C GLN A 113 -11.85 6.44 16.74
N GLY A 114 -11.11 5.33 16.81
CA GLY A 114 -9.86 5.20 16.06
C GLY A 114 -8.75 6.14 16.51
N LEU A 115 -8.85 6.72 17.69
CA LEU A 115 -7.82 7.61 18.24
C LEU A 115 -6.55 6.83 18.59
N ALA A 116 -5.41 7.53 18.51
CA ALA A 116 -4.12 6.97 18.92
C ALA A 116 -4.13 6.59 20.40
N PHE A 117 -3.61 5.42 20.74
CA PHE A 117 -3.40 4.98 22.11
C PHE A 117 -1.92 4.86 22.41
N PHE A 118 -1.50 5.49 23.50
CA PHE A 118 -0.13 5.46 23.98
C PHE A 118 -0.07 4.64 25.28
N LEU A 119 0.90 3.72 25.34
CA LEU A 119 1.10 2.88 26.53
C LEU A 119 1.52 3.72 27.73
N PRO A 120 1.06 3.37 28.96
CA PRO A 120 1.62 3.91 30.18
C PRO A 120 3.13 3.68 30.29
N ALA A 121 3.84 4.59 30.96
CA ALA A 121 5.27 4.43 31.23
C ALA A 121 5.60 3.15 32.01
N GLY A 122 6.79 2.60 31.78
CA GLY A 122 7.26 1.39 32.45
C GLY A 122 6.91 0.07 31.75
N LEU A 123 6.30 0.13 30.56
CA LEU A 123 5.92 -1.04 29.77
C LEU A 123 6.82 -1.28 28.54
N GLU A 124 7.89 -0.52 28.39
CA GLU A 124 8.76 -0.48 27.21
C GLU A 124 9.36 -1.86 26.90
N GLN A 125 9.83 -2.58 27.92
CA GLN A 125 10.42 -3.91 27.76
C GLN A 125 9.39 -4.93 27.25
N LYS A 126 8.19 -4.93 27.81
CA LYS A 126 7.11 -5.83 27.40
C LYS A 126 6.61 -5.49 25.99
N LYS A 127 6.49 -4.19 25.70
CA LYS A 127 6.18 -3.69 24.33
C LYS A 127 7.18 -4.23 23.33
N GLU A 128 8.49 -4.05 23.57
CA GLU A 128 9.53 -4.47 22.65
C GLU A 128 9.54 -5.99 22.40
N GLN A 129 9.31 -6.80 23.45
CA GLN A 129 9.20 -8.26 23.32
C GLN A 129 8.06 -8.66 22.39
N LEU A 130 6.87 -8.09 22.60
CA LEU A 130 5.69 -8.40 21.79
C LEU A 130 5.82 -7.82 20.37
N TYR A 131 6.47 -6.66 20.23
CA TYR A 131 6.72 -6.03 18.95
C TYR A 131 7.59 -6.88 18.03
N LYS A 132 8.70 -7.44 18.55
CA LYS A 132 9.59 -8.36 17.82
C LYS A 132 8.90 -9.59 17.27
N VAL A 133 7.89 -10.09 17.98
CA VAL A 133 7.14 -11.30 17.61
C VAL A 133 6.01 -11.00 16.62
N ASN A 134 5.46 -9.78 16.63
CA ASN A 134 4.25 -9.48 15.86
C ASN A 134 4.46 -8.45 14.73
N GLY A 135 5.56 -7.67 14.74
CA GLY A 135 5.82 -6.62 13.77
C GLY A 135 4.97 -5.35 13.97
N PHE A 136 4.24 -5.27 15.10
CA PHE A 136 3.44 -4.14 15.54
C PHE A 136 3.33 -4.11 17.06
N ASN A 137 2.84 -3.01 17.65
CA ASN A 137 2.67 -2.85 19.09
C ASN A 137 1.49 -3.69 19.62
N ALA A 138 1.71 -5.00 19.75
CA ALA A 138 0.69 -5.94 20.21
C ALA A 138 0.26 -5.68 21.66
N LEU A 139 1.12 -5.08 22.49
CA LEU A 139 0.75 -4.68 23.84
C LEU A 139 -0.31 -3.57 23.84
N ALA A 140 -0.21 -2.57 22.95
CA ALA A 140 -1.26 -1.58 22.81
C ALA A 140 -2.59 -2.21 22.39
N SER A 141 -2.55 -3.22 21.50
CA SER A 141 -3.73 -4.00 21.13
C SER A 141 -4.45 -4.63 22.32
N ASP A 142 -3.71 -5.07 23.35
CA ASP A 142 -4.29 -5.72 24.55
C ASP A 142 -5.03 -4.72 25.45
N PHE A 143 -4.69 -3.45 25.41
CA PHE A 143 -5.41 -2.39 26.14
C PHE A 143 -6.65 -1.90 25.41
N ILE A 144 -6.72 -2.11 24.10
CA ILE A 144 -7.82 -1.65 23.26
C ILE A 144 -8.93 -2.70 23.23
N SER A 145 -10.19 -2.27 23.40
CA SER A 145 -11.36 -3.14 23.37
C SER A 145 -11.43 -3.96 22.07
N LEU A 146 -11.85 -5.24 22.17
CA LEU A 146 -12.17 -6.05 21.00
C LEU A 146 -13.30 -5.45 20.15
N ASN A 147 -14.18 -4.67 20.77
CA ASN A 147 -15.31 -3.99 20.14
C ASN A 147 -15.13 -2.48 20.15
N ARG A 148 -13.89 -1.99 19.89
CA ARG A 148 -13.67 -0.55 19.82
C ARG A 148 -14.46 0.10 18.70
N SER A 149 -14.90 1.33 18.90
CA SER A 149 -15.52 2.15 17.88
C SER A 149 -14.50 2.68 16.87
N LEU A 150 -14.96 2.90 15.64
CA LEU A 150 -14.18 3.52 14.57
C LEU A 150 -14.89 4.76 14.04
N PRO A 151 -14.16 5.78 13.53
CA PRO A 151 -14.78 6.92 12.89
C PRO A 151 -15.39 6.52 11.55
N ASP A 152 -16.58 7.04 11.23
CA ASP A 152 -17.13 6.91 9.87
C ASP A 152 -16.46 7.93 8.95
N ILE A 153 -15.39 7.53 8.30
CA ILE A 153 -14.59 8.36 7.39
C ILE A 153 -15.00 8.21 5.92
N ARG A 154 -16.15 7.57 5.64
CA ARG A 154 -16.68 7.45 4.28
C ARG A 154 -17.08 8.80 3.71
N HIS A 155 -17.06 8.91 2.38
CA HIS A 155 -17.62 10.07 1.69
C HIS A 155 -19.05 10.37 2.19
N PRO A 156 -19.44 11.64 2.39
CA PRO A 156 -20.78 11.97 2.92
C PRO A 156 -21.94 11.36 2.15
N GLY A 157 -21.81 11.19 0.84
CA GLY A 157 -22.80 10.51 -0.01
C GLY A 157 -23.03 9.04 0.37
N CYS A 158 -22.00 8.32 0.84
CA CYS A 158 -22.11 6.94 1.28
C CYS A 158 -23.01 6.74 2.51
N ARG A 159 -23.08 7.77 3.37
CA ARG A 159 -23.91 7.73 4.59
C ARG A 159 -25.42 7.75 4.31
N LYS A 160 -25.82 8.09 3.09
CA LYS A 160 -27.21 8.13 2.63
C LYS A 160 -27.49 7.11 1.54
N LYS A 161 -26.48 6.35 1.12
CA LYS A 161 -26.61 5.41 0.01
C LYS A 161 -27.45 4.21 0.43
N ARG A 162 -28.41 3.88 -0.43
CA ARG A 162 -29.25 2.69 -0.32
C ARG A 162 -28.72 1.64 -1.28
N TYR A 163 -28.95 0.37 -0.98
CA TYR A 163 -28.51 -0.76 -1.77
C TYR A 163 -29.68 -1.70 -2.00
N VAL A 164 -29.57 -2.58 -2.99
CA VAL A 164 -30.66 -3.54 -3.32
C VAL A 164 -31.13 -4.28 -2.06
N LYS A 165 -32.43 -4.55 -2.02
CA LYS A 165 -33.10 -5.14 -0.85
C LYS A 165 -32.64 -6.57 -0.57
N GLU A 166 -32.34 -7.34 -1.63
CA GLU A 166 -31.88 -8.71 -1.53
C GLU A 166 -30.38 -8.78 -1.84
N LEU A 167 -29.59 -9.04 -0.81
CA LEU A 167 -28.15 -9.22 -0.91
C LEU A 167 -27.79 -10.68 -0.62
N PRO A 168 -26.78 -11.25 -1.31
CA PRO A 168 -26.33 -12.61 -1.07
C PRO A 168 -25.66 -12.73 0.31
N THR A 169 -25.69 -13.95 0.87
CA THR A 169 -24.99 -14.25 2.12
C THR A 169 -23.49 -14.38 1.91
N ALA A 170 -22.69 -14.04 2.92
CA ALA A 170 -21.25 -14.09 2.84
C ALA A 170 -20.62 -15.01 3.90
N SER A 171 -19.62 -15.79 3.48
CA SER A 171 -18.64 -16.44 4.36
C SER A 171 -17.36 -15.60 4.36
N VAL A 172 -16.89 -15.19 5.54
CA VAL A 172 -15.65 -14.45 5.70
C VAL A 172 -14.52 -15.41 6.03
N VAL A 173 -13.49 -15.46 5.19
CA VAL A 173 -12.32 -16.32 5.36
C VAL A 173 -11.15 -15.47 5.88
N VAL A 174 -10.67 -15.83 7.07
CA VAL A 174 -9.59 -15.12 7.78
C VAL A 174 -8.42 -16.08 7.99
N PRO A 175 -7.42 -16.12 7.09
CA PRO A 175 -6.23 -16.92 7.29
C PRO A 175 -5.36 -16.33 8.40
N PHE A 176 -4.76 -17.17 9.23
CA PHE A 176 -3.82 -16.71 10.24
C PHE A 176 -2.73 -17.75 10.53
N HIS A 177 -1.56 -17.25 10.94
CA HIS A 177 -0.47 -18.04 11.50
C HIS A 177 0.18 -17.27 12.63
N ASN A 178 0.13 -17.85 13.84
CA ASN A 178 0.70 -17.22 15.02
C ASN A 178 0.25 -15.75 15.25
N GLU A 179 -0.97 -15.42 14.85
CA GLU A 179 -1.50 -14.07 15.03
C GLU A 179 -1.59 -13.69 16.51
N HIS A 180 -1.63 -12.39 16.79
CA HIS A 180 -1.86 -11.91 18.14
C HIS A 180 -3.34 -12.06 18.50
N TRP A 181 -3.59 -12.53 19.73
CA TRP A 181 -4.92 -12.88 20.22
C TRP A 181 -5.97 -11.79 20.01
N THR A 182 -5.67 -10.57 20.48
CA THR A 182 -6.64 -9.48 20.45
C THR A 182 -6.88 -8.93 19.04
N THR A 183 -5.89 -8.97 18.14
CA THR A 183 -6.08 -8.56 16.75
C THR A 183 -6.95 -9.56 15.99
N LEU A 184 -6.70 -10.87 16.13
CA LEU A 184 -7.52 -11.91 15.51
C LEU A 184 -8.99 -11.83 15.94
N LEU A 185 -9.24 -11.70 17.25
CA LEU A 185 -10.59 -11.60 17.77
C LEU A 185 -11.27 -10.29 17.39
N ARG A 186 -10.52 -9.18 17.33
CA ARG A 186 -11.06 -7.88 16.89
C ARG A 186 -11.47 -7.92 15.43
N THR A 187 -10.75 -8.64 14.57
CA THR A 187 -11.18 -8.88 13.18
C THR A 187 -12.57 -9.52 13.15
N ALA A 188 -12.76 -10.65 13.82
CA ALA A 188 -14.06 -11.35 13.85
C ALA A 188 -15.16 -10.48 14.49
N THR A 189 -14.86 -9.82 15.60
CA THR A 189 -15.81 -8.96 16.34
C THR A 189 -16.27 -7.78 15.47
N SER A 190 -15.35 -7.09 14.78
CA SER A 190 -15.69 -5.96 13.92
C SER A 190 -16.57 -6.36 12.75
N VAL A 191 -16.30 -7.50 12.13
CA VAL A 191 -17.12 -8.08 11.05
C VAL A 191 -18.55 -8.32 11.54
N LEU A 192 -18.75 -9.01 12.66
CA LEU A 192 -20.08 -9.32 13.17
C LEU A 192 -20.86 -8.08 13.58
N ASN A 193 -20.22 -7.15 14.31
CA ASN A 193 -20.90 -5.99 14.88
C ASN A 193 -21.29 -4.94 13.84
N ARG A 194 -20.56 -4.85 12.72
CA ARG A 194 -20.78 -3.84 11.68
C ARG A 194 -21.38 -4.39 10.40
N SER A 195 -21.81 -5.63 10.42
CA SER A 195 -22.56 -6.26 9.32
C SER A 195 -24.05 -6.33 9.64
N PRO A 196 -24.93 -6.11 8.65
CA PRO A 196 -26.36 -6.29 8.83
C PRO A 196 -26.68 -7.73 9.25
N PRO A 197 -27.64 -7.94 10.18
CA PRO A 197 -28.05 -9.28 10.61
C PRO A 197 -28.46 -10.17 9.43
N GLY A 198 -27.99 -11.42 9.44
CA GLY A 198 -28.34 -12.44 8.44
C GLY A 198 -27.49 -12.42 7.17
N LEU A 199 -26.68 -11.39 6.92
CA LEU A 199 -25.81 -11.35 5.73
C LEU A 199 -24.49 -12.10 5.95
N ILE A 200 -23.94 -12.15 7.15
CA ILE A 200 -22.78 -12.98 7.48
C ILE A 200 -23.28 -14.38 7.85
N LYS A 201 -23.05 -15.34 6.97
CA LYS A 201 -23.35 -16.75 7.20
C LYS A 201 -22.44 -17.32 8.26
N GLU A 202 -21.14 -17.06 8.12
CA GLU A 202 -20.08 -17.57 8.99
C GLU A 202 -18.77 -16.77 8.83
N ILE A 203 -17.91 -16.90 9.83
CA ILE A 203 -16.50 -16.48 9.76
C ILE A 203 -15.64 -17.72 9.98
N ILE A 204 -14.76 -18.00 9.03
CA ILE A 204 -13.86 -19.15 9.04
C ILE A 204 -12.44 -18.65 9.35
N LEU A 205 -11.99 -18.93 10.56
CA LEU A 205 -10.62 -18.68 10.98
C LEU A 205 -9.73 -19.83 10.47
N ALA A 206 -9.01 -19.60 9.39
CA ALA A 206 -8.19 -20.61 8.73
C ALA A 206 -6.76 -20.61 9.31
N ASP A 207 -6.50 -21.48 10.26
CA ASP A 207 -5.21 -21.60 10.96
C ASP A 207 -4.18 -22.36 10.10
N ASP A 208 -3.18 -21.62 9.65
CA ASP A 208 -2.05 -22.16 8.92
C ASP A 208 -0.96 -22.69 9.88
N PHE A 209 -1.34 -23.74 10.64
CA PHE A 209 -0.44 -24.46 11.53
C PHE A 209 0.22 -23.57 12.60
N SER A 210 -0.57 -22.81 13.36
CA SER A 210 -0.08 -22.03 14.50
C SER A 210 0.47 -22.92 15.61
N ASN A 211 1.56 -22.48 16.23
CA ASN A 211 2.21 -23.20 17.35
C ASN A 211 2.02 -22.52 18.72
N LYS A 212 1.46 -21.29 18.76
CA LYS A 212 1.12 -20.60 20.01
C LYS A 212 -0.03 -21.32 20.73
N ASP A 213 0.15 -21.70 21.98
CA ASP A 213 -0.82 -22.50 22.73
C ASP A 213 -2.17 -21.80 22.93
N GLN A 214 -2.18 -20.47 23.09
CA GLN A 214 -3.43 -19.72 23.21
C GLN A 214 -4.29 -19.75 21.92
N LEU A 215 -3.70 -20.04 20.76
CA LEU A 215 -4.42 -20.14 19.49
C LEU A 215 -4.97 -21.55 19.21
N LYS A 216 -4.75 -22.49 20.11
CA LYS A 216 -5.27 -23.87 20.05
C LYS A 216 -6.62 -23.99 20.79
N LYS A 217 -6.74 -24.92 21.72
CA LYS A 217 -7.97 -25.14 22.50
C LYS A 217 -8.53 -23.88 23.17
N PRO A 218 -7.71 -22.96 23.76
CA PRO A 218 -8.25 -21.71 24.32
C PRO A 218 -9.00 -20.83 23.31
N LEU A 219 -8.54 -20.78 22.04
CA LEU A 219 -9.25 -20.05 20.98
C LEU A 219 -10.60 -20.69 20.64
N GLU A 220 -10.64 -22.02 20.54
CA GLU A 220 -11.88 -22.78 20.28
C GLU A 220 -12.89 -22.58 21.40
N ASP A 221 -12.46 -22.67 22.67
CA ASP A 221 -13.31 -22.46 23.83
C ASP A 221 -13.86 -21.03 23.91
N TYR A 222 -13.02 -20.06 23.59
CA TYR A 222 -13.46 -18.66 23.52
C TYR A 222 -14.50 -18.44 22.42
N ILE A 223 -14.24 -18.98 21.21
CA ILE A 223 -15.16 -18.88 20.08
C ILE A 223 -16.51 -19.55 20.42
N ALA A 224 -16.49 -20.76 20.91
CA ALA A 224 -17.71 -21.50 21.29
C ALA A 224 -18.56 -20.77 22.35
N LYS A 225 -17.89 -19.99 23.23
CA LYS A 225 -18.58 -19.25 24.30
C LYS A 225 -19.14 -17.90 23.80
N HIS A 226 -18.48 -17.24 22.87
CA HIS A 226 -18.77 -15.83 22.53
C HIS A 226 -19.36 -15.61 21.15
N PHE A 227 -19.26 -16.58 20.24
CA PHE A 227 -19.72 -16.46 18.87
C PHE A 227 -20.57 -17.67 18.44
N THR A 228 -21.61 -17.44 17.65
CA THR A 228 -22.48 -18.52 17.17
C THR A 228 -22.11 -19.02 15.77
N ASN A 229 -21.45 -18.18 14.99
CA ASN A 229 -21.15 -18.40 13.55
C ASN A 229 -19.69 -18.18 13.20
N VAL A 230 -18.79 -18.36 14.18
CA VAL A 230 -17.33 -18.33 13.96
C VAL A 230 -16.78 -19.72 14.28
N HIS A 231 -15.92 -20.25 13.42
CA HIS A 231 -15.26 -21.53 13.66
C HIS A 231 -13.84 -21.54 13.12
N VAL A 232 -13.04 -22.47 13.61
CA VAL A 232 -11.63 -22.62 13.24
C VAL A 232 -11.46 -23.85 12.36
N VAL A 233 -10.73 -23.68 11.25
CA VAL A 233 -10.26 -24.77 10.40
C VAL A 233 -8.73 -24.77 10.43
N ARG A 234 -8.10 -25.95 10.62
CA ARG A 234 -6.67 -26.04 10.87
C ARG A 234 -5.94 -26.83 9.78
N ALA A 235 -4.84 -26.27 9.28
CA ALA A 235 -3.89 -27.01 8.46
C ALA A 235 -3.11 -28.03 9.33
N THR A 236 -2.74 -29.15 8.74
CA THR A 236 -1.93 -30.19 9.39
C THR A 236 -0.43 -29.94 9.30
N LYS A 237 -0.02 -29.01 8.44
CA LYS A 237 1.34 -28.50 8.26
C LYS A 237 1.30 -27.03 7.84
N ARG A 238 2.45 -26.36 7.82
CA ARG A 238 2.58 -25.00 7.32
C ARG A 238 2.36 -24.98 5.80
N GLU A 239 1.28 -24.36 5.35
CA GLU A 239 0.87 -24.30 3.93
C GLU A 239 1.16 -22.94 3.27
N GLY A 240 1.21 -21.87 4.05
CA GLY A 240 1.29 -20.50 3.59
C GLY A 240 -0.08 -19.86 3.37
N LEU A 241 -0.07 -18.54 3.19
CA LEU A 241 -1.28 -17.72 3.10
C LEU A 241 -2.25 -18.20 2.01
N ILE A 242 -1.71 -18.49 0.82
CA ILE A 242 -2.51 -18.82 -0.37
C ILE A 242 -3.32 -20.09 -0.16
N ARG A 243 -2.66 -21.16 0.29
CA ARG A 243 -3.33 -22.45 0.56
C ARG A 243 -4.19 -22.41 1.81
N ALA A 244 -3.86 -21.58 2.81
CA ALA A 244 -4.72 -21.34 3.96
C ALA A 244 -6.04 -20.64 3.55
N ARG A 245 -5.99 -19.66 2.65
CA ARG A 245 -7.21 -19.06 2.05
C ARG A 245 -8.05 -20.09 1.31
N LEU A 246 -7.43 -20.95 0.50
CA LEU A 246 -8.14 -22.05 -0.18
C LEU A 246 -8.78 -23.02 0.79
N MET A 247 -8.07 -23.40 1.86
CA MET A 247 -8.60 -24.27 2.92
C MET A 247 -9.87 -23.68 3.53
N GLY A 248 -9.85 -22.42 3.91
CA GLY A 248 -11.03 -21.71 4.41
C GLY A 248 -12.16 -21.63 3.37
N ALA A 249 -11.83 -21.29 2.11
CA ALA A 249 -12.81 -21.17 1.03
C ALA A 249 -13.53 -22.51 0.71
N ARG A 250 -12.85 -23.65 0.89
CA ARG A 250 -13.46 -24.99 0.72
C ARG A 250 -14.53 -25.31 1.77
N GLN A 251 -14.43 -24.70 2.95
CA GLN A 251 -15.42 -24.90 4.03
C GLN A 251 -16.59 -23.91 3.93
N ALA A 252 -16.44 -22.86 3.14
CA ALA A 252 -17.41 -21.78 3.05
C ALA A 252 -18.74 -22.24 2.43
N THR A 253 -19.84 -21.82 3.04
CA THR A 253 -21.22 -22.16 2.62
C THR A 253 -22.03 -20.96 2.13
N GLY A 254 -21.57 -19.72 2.40
CA GLY A 254 -22.20 -18.50 1.91
C GLY A 254 -22.09 -18.36 0.39
N ASP A 255 -22.93 -17.52 -0.18
CA ASP A 255 -22.98 -17.26 -1.64
C ASP A 255 -21.75 -16.48 -2.13
N VAL A 256 -21.19 -15.67 -1.24
CA VAL A 256 -20.01 -14.82 -1.48
C VAL A 256 -18.90 -15.21 -0.51
N LEU A 257 -17.68 -15.31 -1.00
CA LEU A 257 -16.48 -15.39 -0.21
C LEU A 257 -15.92 -13.98 0.01
N ILE A 258 -15.63 -13.63 1.24
CA ILE A 258 -14.90 -12.41 1.58
C ILE A 258 -13.60 -12.82 2.25
N PHE A 259 -12.47 -12.46 1.65
CA PHE A 259 -11.16 -12.67 2.26
C PHE A 259 -10.76 -11.44 3.04
N LEU A 260 -10.34 -11.62 4.28
CA LEU A 260 -9.77 -10.58 5.15
C LEU A 260 -8.51 -11.10 5.82
N ASP A 261 -7.52 -10.25 6.01
CA ASP A 261 -6.36 -10.61 6.84
C ASP A 261 -6.73 -10.61 8.33
N SER A 262 -5.98 -11.36 9.14
CA SER A 262 -6.29 -11.63 10.57
C SER A 262 -6.02 -10.44 11.51
N HIS A 263 -5.65 -9.29 10.97
CA HIS A 263 -5.35 -8.05 11.70
C HIS A 263 -6.03 -6.84 11.00
N THR A 264 -7.32 -7.02 10.72
CA THR A 264 -8.18 -6.02 10.08
C THR A 264 -9.34 -5.63 10.98
N GLU A 265 -9.97 -4.48 10.70
CA GLU A 265 -11.18 -4.03 11.36
C GLU A 265 -12.18 -3.50 10.32
N ALA A 266 -13.31 -4.18 10.16
CA ALA A 266 -14.40 -3.71 9.32
C ALA A 266 -14.96 -2.38 9.86
N ASN A 267 -15.27 -1.41 8.97
CA ASN A 267 -15.82 -0.12 9.36
C ASN A 267 -17.36 -0.08 9.13
N THR A 268 -17.97 1.04 9.45
CA THR A 268 -19.42 1.28 9.38
C THR A 268 -20.00 0.88 8.02
N ASN A 269 -21.03 0.03 8.05
CA ASN A 269 -21.80 -0.40 6.87
C ASN A 269 -20.94 -0.88 5.67
N TRP A 270 -19.84 -1.57 5.96
CA TRP A 270 -18.83 -2.00 4.99
C TRP A 270 -19.31 -3.07 4.01
N LEU A 271 -20.28 -3.91 4.43
CA LEU A 271 -20.66 -5.13 3.73
C LEU A 271 -21.60 -4.89 2.52
N PRO A 272 -22.70 -4.12 2.61
CA PRO A 272 -23.61 -3.91 1.50
C PRO A 272 -22.94 -3.38 0.21
N PRO A 273 -21.98 -2.43 0.28
CA PRO A 273 -21.25 -1.97 -0.91
C PRO A 273 -20.44 -3.05 -1.61
N LEU A 274 -19.98 -4.08 -0.88
CA LEU A 274 -19.27 -5.24 -1.45
C LEU A 274 -20.22 -6.23 -2.11
N LEU A 275 -21.41 -6.44 -1.53
CA LEU A 275 -22.34 -7.47 -1.98
C LEU A 275 -23.19 -7.03 -3.16
N GLU A 276 -23.54 -5.75 -3.26
CA GLU A 276 -24.45 -5.27 -4.31
C GLU A 276 -23.92 -5.46 -5.74
N PRO A 277 -22.65 -5.12 -6.07
CA PRO A 277 -22.14 -5.37 -7.41
C PRO A 277 -22.15 -6.87 -7.77
N ILE A 278 -21.90 -7.75 -6.78
CA ILE A 278 -21.94 -9.21 -6.95
C ILE A 278 -23.38 -9.71 -7.14
N ALA A 279 -24.35 -9.12 -6.44
CA ALA A 279 -25.76 -9.42 -6.62
C ALA A 279 -26.26 -9.07 -8.03
N LYS A 280 -25.72 -7.98 -8.60
CA LYS A 280 -26.06 -7.53 -9.98
C LYS A 280 -25.38 -8.38 -11.06
N ASP A 281 -24.13 -8.76 -10.86
CA ASP A 281 -23.38 -9.70 -11.71
C ASP A 281 -22.42 -10.52 -10.85
N TYR A 282 -22.68 -11.82 -10.73
CA TYR A 282 -21.91 -12.74 -9.88
C TYR A 282 -20.43 -12.89 -10.32
N ARG A 283 -20.06 -12.41 -11.52
CA ARG A 283 -18.69 -12.38 -12.01
C ARG A 283 -17.94 -11.09 -11.66
N THR A 284 -18.58 -10.20 -10.90
CA THR A 284 -17.92 -9.02 -10.36
C THR A 284 -17.18 -9.36 -9.07
N VAL A 285 -15.92 -8.96 -8.97
CA VAL A 285 -15.09 -9.04 -7.77
C VAL A 285 -14.96 -7.63 -7.20
N VAL A 286 -15.13 -7.48 -5.89
CA VAL A 286 -15.25 -6.18 -5.25
C VAL A 286 -14.22 -6.05 -4.13
N CYS A 287 -13.39 -5.01 -4.17
CA CYS A 287 -12.43 -4.69 -3.13
C CYS A 287 -12.93 -3.51 -2.27
N PRO A 288 -12.80 -3.58 -0.93
CA PRO A 288 -13.02 -2.42 -0.09
C PRO A 288 -11.84 -1.44 -0.20
N PHE A 289 -12.04 -0.19 0.17
CA PHE A 289 -10.93 0.69 0.49
C PHE A 289 -10.24 0.20 1.76
N ILE A 290 -8.91 0.10 1.70
CA ILE A 290 -8.09 -0.39 2.82
C ILE A 290 -7.54 0.82 3.57
N ASP A 291 -8.03 1.03 4.79
CA ASP A 291 -7.55 2.08 5.68
C ASP A 291 -6.34 1.63 6.49
N VAL A 292 -5.60 2.58 7.02
CA VAL A 292 -4.44 2.28 7.87
C VAL A 292 -4.86 2.23 9.33
N ILE A 293 -4.52 1.14 9.99
CA ILE A 293 -4.40 1.08 11.44
C ILE A 293 -2.91 1.20 11.76
N ASP A 294 -2.53 2.27 12.42
CA ASP A 294 -1.13 2.54 12.75
C ASP A 294 -0.55 1.42 13.62
N TYR A 295 0.58 0.87 13.21
CA TYR A 295 1.19 -0.29 13.86
C TYR A 295 1.74 0.01 15.26
N GLU A 296 1.93 1.26 15.62
CA GLU A 296 2.47 1.68 16.92
C GLU A 296 1.36 2.12 17.89
N THR A 297 0.43 2.96 17.42
CA THR A 297 -0.57 3.63 18.25
C THR A 297 -1.99 3.12 18.04
N PHE A 298 -2.22 2.27 17.03
CA PHE A 298 -3.54 1.82 16.59
C PHE A 298 -4.47 2.95 16.11
N ALA A 299 -3.94 4.15 15.82
CA ALA A 299 -4.72 5.21 15.20
C ALA A 299 -5.28 4.74 13.85
N TYR A 300 -6.57 5.00 13.63
CA TYR A 300 -7.26 4.66 12.38
C TYR A 300 -7.30 5.88 11.47
N ARG A 301 -6.82 5.75 10.25
CA ARG A 301 -6.81 6.84 9.28
C ARG A 301 -7.08 6.34 7.87
N ALA A 302 -7.66 7.20 7.04
CA ALA A 302 -7.81 6.92 5.62
C ALA A 302 -6.45 6.71 4.95
N GLN A 303 -6.43 5.84 3.97
CA GLN A 303 -5.30 5.68 3.05
C GLN A 303 -5.79 6.00 1.64
N ASP A 304 -4.96 6.73 0.87
CA ASP A 304 -5.05 7.02 -0.56
C ASP A 304 -6.44 6.84 -1.18
N GLU A 305 -7.32 7.80 -0.94
CA GLU A 305 -8.61 7.86 -1.62
C GLU A 305 -8.39 8.32 -3.06
N GLY A 306 -8.99 7.62 -4.00
CA GLY A 306 -8.96 8.03 -5.39
C GLY A 306 -7.78 7.49 -6.21
N ALA A 307 -7.43 6.22 -6.00
CA ALA A 307 -6.45 5.52 -6.83
C ALA A 307 -6.94 4.11 -7.18
N ARG A 308 -6.68 3.68 -8.42
CA ARG A 308 -6.92 2.33 -8.91
C ARG A 308 -5.68 1.47 -8.72
N GLY A 309 -5.84 0.19 -8.40
CA GLY A 309 -4.74 -0.76 -8.30
C GLY A 309 -4.07 -1.03 -9.65
N SER A 310 -2.74 -1.05 -9.66
CA SER A 310 -1.89 -1.32 -10.82
C SER A 310 -0.61 -2.05 -10.42
N PHE A 311 0.32 -2.19 -11.36
CA PHE A 311 1.61 -2.84 -11.16
C PHE A 311 2.69 -2.19 -12.04
N ASP A 312 3.94 -2.36 -11.67
CA ASP A 312 5.07 -2.12 -12.55
C ASP A 312 5.57 -3.44 -13.17
N TRP A 313 6.57 -3.35 -14.05
CA TRP A 313 7.10 -4.53 -14.74
C TRP A 313 8.06 -5.39 -13.90
N GLU A 314 8.20 -5.06 -12.61
CA GLU A 314 8.79 -5.92 -11.59
C GLU A 314 7.73 -6.69 -10.78
N LEU A 315 6.43 -6.44 -11.08
CA LEU A 315 5.27 -6.91 -10.34
C LEU A 315 5.22 -6.37 -8.90
N TYR A 316 5.68 -5.13 -8.68
CA TYR A 316 5.32 -4.39 -7.47
C TYR A 316 3.94 -3.76 -7.65
N TYR A 317 3.12 -3.85 -6.59
CA TYR A 317 1.84 -3.16 -6.57
C TYR A 317 2.02 -1.65 -6.66
N LYS A 318 1.31 -1.04 -7.58
CA LYS A 318 1.33 0.38 -7.88
C LYS A 318 -0.09 0.94 -7.92
N ARG A 319 -0.18 2.25 -8.10
CA ARG A 319 -1.47 2.94 -8.18
C ARG A 319 -1.54 3.83 -9.41
N LEU A 320 -2.72 3.87 -10.01
CA LEU A 320 -3.09 4.78 -11.09
C LEU A 320 -4.13 5.79 -10.55
N PRO A 321 -4.16 7.02 -11.05
CA PRO A 321 -5.22 7.96 -10.69
C PRO A 321 -6.58 7.42 -11.12
N LEU A 322 -7.65 7.91 -10.47
CA LEU A 322 -9.02 7.67 -10.94
C LEU A 322 -9.21 8.27 -12.33
N LEU A 323 -10.05 7.64 -13.13
CA LEU A 323 -10.48 8.21 -14.40
C LEU A 323 -11.41 9.42 -14.13
N PRO A 324 -11.50 10.39 -15.06
CA PRO A 324 -12.36 11.57 -14.88
C PRO A 324 -13.81 11.23 -14.57
N ASP A 325 -14.36 10.19 -15.21
CA ASP A 325 -15.74 9.73 -15.01
C ASP A 325 -15.94 9.12 -13.62
N ASP A 326 -14.93 8.47 -13.05
CA ASP A 326 -14.95 7.90 -11.71
C ASP A 326 -14.84 9.00 -10.64
N LEU A 327 -13.99 10.01 -10.87
CA LEU A 327 -13.87 11.19 -10.00
C LEU A 327 -15.21 11.94 -9.85
N ALA A 328 -16.02 11.97 -10.90
CA ALA A 328 -17.35 12.59 -10.88
C ALA A 328 -18.37 11.80 -10.04
N LYS A 329 -18.08 10.55 -9.67
CA LYS A 329 -18.98 9.62 -8.98
C LYS A 329 -18.33 9.02 -7.71
N PRO A 330 -17.99 9.82 -6.70
CA PRO A 330 -17.15 9.40 -5.57
C PRO A 330 -17.77 8.33 -4.65
N THR A 331 -19.02 7.93 -4.88
CA THR A 331 -19.72 6.87 -4.12
C THR A 331 -19.98 5.61 -4.91
N GLU A 332 -19.69 5.62 -6.21
CA GLU A 332 -19.91 4.46 -7.07
C GLU A 332 -18.67 3.58 -7.18
N PRO A 333 -18.83 2.26 -7.28
CA PRO A 333 -17.71 1.37 -7.56
C PRO A 333 -17.07 1.69 -8.92
N PHE A 334 -15.74 1.66 -8.95
CA PHE A 334 -14.95 1.92 -10.16
C PHE A 334 -14.02 0.76 -10.50
N LYS A 335 -13.70 0.59 -11.77
CA LYS A 335 -12.86 -0.51 -12.26
C LYS A 335 -11.41 -0.33 -11.83
N SER A 336 -10.79 -1.42 -11.37
CA SER A 336 -9.40 -1.49 -10.94
C SER A 336 -8.66 -2.63 -11.65
N PRO A 337 -7.52 -2.38 -12.32
CA PRO A 337 -6.78 -3.43 -13.04
C PRO A 337 -6.32 -4.59 -12.16
N VAL A 338 -5.81 -4.31 -10.96
CA VAL A 338 -5.35 -5.34 -10.02
C VAL A 338 -5.76 -4.99 -8.59
N MET A 339 -6.03 -6.03 -7.78
CA MET A 339 -6.31 -5.87 -6.36
C MET A 339 -5.03 -5.75 -5.53
N ALA A 340 -5.13 -5.14 -4.34
CA ALA A 340 -4.03 -5.15 -3.37
C ALA A 340 -3.76 -6.56 -2.78
N GLY A 341 -4.75 -7.47 -2.84
CA GLY A 341 -4.58 -8.89 -2.61
C GLY A 341 -5.01 -9.42 -1.24
N GLY A 342 -5.11 -8.56 -0.22
CA GLY A 342 -5.48 -8.98 1.13
C GLY A 342 -7.00 -9.08 1.35
N LEU A 343 -7.74 -8.13 0.83
CA LEU A 343 -9.15 -7.90 1.15
C LEU A 343 -10.00 -7.77 -0.12
N PHE A 344 -10.93 -8.68 -0.31
CA PHE A 344 -11.88 -8.62 -1.43
C PHE A 344 -13.07 -9.57 -1.23
N ALA A 345 -14.15 -9.33 -1.98
CA ALA A 345 -15.34 -10.17 -2.06
C ALA A 345 -15.50 -10.73 -3.47
N ILE A 346 -15.87 -12.00 -3.56
CA ILE A 346 -16.11 -12.72 -4.83
C ILE A 346 -17.24 -13.72 -4.66
N SER A 347 -18.11 -13.88 -5.66
CA SER A 347 -19.07 -15.00 -5.65
C SER A 347 -18.35 -16.33 -5.45
N ARG A 348 -18.80 -17.15 -4.49
CA ARG A 348 -18.24 -18.49 -4.26
C ARG A 348 -18.31 -19.35 -5.53
N LYS A 349 -19.41 -19.25 -6.27
CA LYS A 349 -19.57 -19.91 -7.57
C LYS A 349 -18.48 -19.47 -8.55
N TYR A 350 -18.29 -18.17 -8.73
CA TYR A 350 -17.31 -17.64 -9.68
C TYR A 350 -15.87 -17.96 -9.26
N PHE A 351 -15.55 -17.89 -7.95
CA PHE A 351 -14.23 -18.26 -7.43
C PHE A 351 -13.85 -19.70 -7.83
N TRP A 352 -14.79 -20.64 -7.72
CA TRP A 352 -14.53 -22.03 -8.09
C TRP A 352 -14.63 -22.29 -9.60
N GLU A 353 -15.41 -21.53 -10.35
CA GLU A 353 -15.38 -21.54 -11.82
C GLU A 353 -14.01 -21.14 -12.36
N LEU A 354 -13.36 -20.15 -11.72
CA LEU A 354 -11.97 -19.74 -11.98
C LEU A 354 -10.92 -20.73 -11.45
N GLY A 355 -11.32 -21.82 -10.77
CA GLY A 355 -10.41 -22.81 -10.18
C GLY A 355 -9.79 -22.39 -8.85
N GLY A 356 -10.30 -21.34 -8.17
CA GLY A 356 -9.72 -20.80 -6.95
C GLY A 356 -8.38 -20.11 -7.18
N TYR A 357 -7.53 -20.05 -6.17
CA TYR A 357 -6.12 -19.68 -6.35
C TYR A 357 -5.32 -20.82 -6.98
N ASP A 358 -4.24 -20.48 -7.65
CA ASP A 358 -3.25 -21.45 -8.13
C ASP A 358 -2.50 -22.09 -6.95
N GLU A 359 -2.75 -23.38 -6.70
CA GLU A 359 -2.12 -24.13 -5.59
C GLU A 359 -0.60 -24.34 -5.77
N GLY A 360 -0.08 -24.10 -6.96
CA GLY A 360 1.36 -24.13 -7.25
C GLY A 360 2.11 -22.87 -6.79
N LEU A 361 1.41 -21.86 -6.34
CA LEU A 361 2.01 -20.68 -5.68
C LEU A 361 2.41 -21.04 -4.24
N ASP A 362 3.58 -20.59 -3.81
CA ASP A 362 4.11 -20.87 -2.49
C ASP A 362 3.96 -19.67 -1.55
N VAL A 363 3.61 -19.94 -0.32
CA VAL A 363 3.59 -19.05 0.84
C VAL A 363 2.79 -17.76 0.64
N TRP A 364 3.36 -16.79 -0.10
CA TRP A 364 2.85 -15.43 -0.26
C TRP A 364 3.45 -14.75 -1.50
N GLY A 365 2.68 -13.86 -2.11
CA GLY A 365 3.13 -13.03 -3.25
C GLY A 365 2.82 -13.66 -4.59
N GLY A 366 2.33 -12.83 -5.52
CA GLY A 366 1.90 -13.25 -6.85
C GLY A 366 0.43 -13.63 -6.97
N GLU A 367 -0.21 -14.06 -5.87
CA GLU A 367 -1.62 -14.49 -5.87
C GLU A 367 -2.58 -13.36 -6.26
N GLN A 368 -2.28 -12.12 -5.90
CA GLN A 368 -3.10 -10.97 -6.28
C GLN A 368 -3.06 -10.72 -7.79
N TYR A 369 -1.92 -10.91 -8.43
CA TYR A 369 -1.79 -10.78 -9.90
C TYR A 369 -2.38 -11.97 -10.62
N GLU A 370 -2.12 -13.18 -10.13
CA GLU A 370 -2.70 -14.41 -10.65
C GLU A 370 -4.23 -14.29 -10.72
N LEU A 371 -4.85 -13.91 -9.62
CA LEU A 371 -6.29 -13.81 -9.53
C LEU A 371 -6.83 -12.60 -10.32
N SER A 372 -6.18 -11.43 -10.26
CA SER A 372 -6.61 -10.23 -10.99
C SER A 372 -6.58 -10.45 -12.51
N PHE A 373 -5.47 -10.98 -13.03
CA PHE A 373 -5.35 -11.26 -14.47
C PHE A 373 -6.36 -12.32 -14.90
N LYS A 374 -6.55 -13.36 -14.11
CA LYS A 374 -7.52 -14.42 -14.34
C LYS A 374 -8.95 -13.90 -14.37
N ILE A 375 -9.37 -13.07 -13.41
CA ILE A 375 -10.69 -12.44 -13.38
C ILE A 375 -10.95 -11.69 -14.69
N TRP A 376 -10.08 -10.77 -15.05
CA TRP A 376 -10.27 -9.93 -16.23
C TRP A 376 -10.20 -10.72 -17.53
N GLN A 377 -9.18 -11.53 -17.72
CA GLN A 377 -9.01 -12.29 -18.97
C GLN A 377 -10.10 -13.32 -19.18
N CYS A 378 -10.65 -13.90 -18.11
CA CYS A 378 -11.68 -14.94 -18.20
C CYS A 378 -13.13 -14.42 -18.07
N GLY A 379 -13.36 -13.14 -18.34
CA GLY A 379 -14.68 -12.56 -18.55
C GLY A 379 -15.38 -12.04 -17.30
N GLY A 380 -14.66 -11.82 -16.19
CA GLY A 380 -15.15 -11.12 -15.02
C GLY A 380 -14.83 -9.62 -15.04
N THR A 381 -15.22 -8.97 -13.97
CA THR A 381 -14.94 -7.55 -13.71
C THR A 381 -14.41 -7.40 -12.28
N MET A 382 -13.49 -6.49 -12.06
CA MET A 382 -13.00 -6.15 -10.72
C MET A 382 -13.18 -4.66 -10.45
N VAL A 383 -13.75 -4.34 -9.29
CA VAL A 383 -14.05 -2.96 -8.90
C VAL A 383 -13.61 -2.70 -7.46
N ASP A 384 -13.23 -1.46 -7.19
CA ASP A 384 -13.06 -0.95 -5.82
C ASP A 384 -14.34 -0.22 -5.41
N ALA A 385 -14.83 -0.48 -4.17
CA ALA A 385 -16.07 0.08 -3.64
C ALA A 385 -15.76 1.16 -2.58
N PRO A 386 -15.82 2.47 -2.91
CA PRO A 386 -15.39 3.55 -2.01
C PRO A 386 -16.24 3.68 -0.75
N CYS A 387 -17.47 3.17 -0.76
CA CYS A 387 -18.35 3.16 0.41
C CYS A 387 -18.10 1.97 1.36
N SER A 388 -17.24 1.01 0.98
CA SER A 388 -16.78 -0.07 1.84
C SER A 388 -15.37 0.22 2.34
N ARG A 389 -15.18 0.26 3.66
CA ARG A 389 -13.88 0.56 4.27
C ARG A 389 -13.52 -0.48 5.30
N VAL A 390 -12.27 -0.93 5.25
CA VAL A 390 -11.71 -1.91 6.20
C VAL A 390 -10.32 -1.45 6.60
N GLY A 391 -10.09 -1.28 7.90
CA GLY A 391 -8.76 -0.94 8.42
C GLY A 391 -7.85 -2.15 8.45
N HIS A 392 -6.57 -1.96 8.17
CA HIS A 392 -5.54 -3.00 8.16
C HIS A 392 -4.30 -2.52 8.92
N ILE A 393 -3.73 -3.38 9.78
CA ILE A 393 -2.46 -3.11 10.44
C ILE A 393 -1.33 -3.46 9.47
N TYR A 394 -0.67 -2.45 8.92
CA TYR A 394 0.54 -2.65 8.14
C TYR A 394 1.73 -2.87 9.07
N ARG A 395 2.22 -4.11 9.14
CA ARG A 395 3.35 -4.48 10.01
C ARG A 395 4.63 -3.78 9.56
N LYS A 396 5.47 -3.38 10.51
CA LYS A 396 6.78 -2.77 10.18
C LYS A 396 7.72 -3.76 9.49
N PHE A 397 7.58 -5.05 9.80
CA PHE A 397 8.30 -6.16 9.18
C PHE A 397 7.45 -7.43 9.23
N ALA A 398 7.70 -8.36 8.32
CA ALA A 398 7.08 -9.69 8.36
C ALA A 398 7.72 -10.52 9.50
N PRO A 399 6.95 -10.95 10.52
CA PRO A 399 7.51 -11.68 11.65
C PRO A 399 7.73 -13.18 11.35
N PHE A 400 7.63 -13.58 10.09
CA PHE A 400 7.76 -14.97 9.65
C PHE A 400 9.05 -15.14 8.85
N PRO A 401 9.92 -16.09 9.23
CA PRO A 401 11.09 -16.40 8.45
C PRO A 401 10.68 -17.04 7.11
N ASN A 402 11.54 -16.91 6.10
CA ASN A 402 11.44 -17.74 4.91
C ASN A 402 11.51 -19.23 5.34
N PRO A 403 10.56 -20.08 4.92
CA PRO A 403 10.57 -21.50 5.32
C PRO A 403 11.70 -22.33 4.70
N GLY A 404 12.73 -21.70 4.16
CA GLY A 404 13.90 -22.36 3.57
C GLY A 404 13.72 -22.82 2.13
N ILE A 405 12.72 -22.31 1.43
CA ILE A 405 12.39 -22.70 0.04
C ILE A 405 12.96 -21.73 -1.01
N GLY A 406 13.97 -20.94 -0.66
CA GLY A 406 14.63 -20.00 -1.57
C GLY A 406 13.76 -18.79 -1.94
N ASP A 407 13.91 -18.28 -3.16
CA ASP A 407 13.13 -17.15 -3.67
C ASP A 407 11.74 -17.61 -4.15
N PHE A 408 10.85 -17.87 -3.20
CA PHE A 408 9.47 -18.28 -3.51
C PHE A 408 8.66 -17.14 -4.15
N VAL A 409 8.96 -15.88 -3.86
CA VAL A 409 8.26 -14.73 -4.47
C VAL A 409 8.61 -14.63 -5.95
N GLY A 410 9.90 -14.73 -6.29
CA GLY A 410 10.34 -14.75 -7.69
C GLY A 410 9.79 -15.95 -8.47
N ARG A 411 9.73 -17.14 -7.83
CA ARG A 411 9.06 -18.33 -8.40
C ARG A 411 7.58 -18.09 -8.69
N ASN A 412 6.87 -17.49 -7.73
CA ASN A 412 5.46 -17.16 -7.89
C ASN A 412 5.25 -16.17 -9.03
N TYR A 413 6.05 -15.10 -9.08
CA TYR A 413 5.97 -14.11 -10.17
C TYR A 413 6.29 -14.72 -11.53
N ARG A 414 7.30 -15.59 -11.62
CA ARG A 414 7.57 -16.34 -12.83
C ARG A 414 6.38 -17.22 -13.24
N ARG A 415 5.77 -17.93 -12.27
CA ARG A 415 4.60 -18.77 -12.52
C ARG A 415 3.42 -17.96 -13.07
N VAL A 416 3.12 -16.81 -12.48
CA VAL A 416 2.09 -15.87 -12.96
C VAL A 416 2.40 -15.41 -14.38
N ALA A 417 3.64 -14.99 -14.62
CA ALA A 417 4.08 -14.47 -15.92
C ALA A 417 3.95 -15.53 -17.03
N GLU A 418 4.39 -16.77 -16.75
CA GLU A 418 4.34 -17.87 -17.73
C GLU A 418 2.92 -18.37 -18.06
N VAL A 419 1.95 -18.14 -17.17
CA VAL A 419 0.56 -18.55 -17.40
C VAL A 419 -0.27 -17.41 -17.97
N TRP A 420 -0.11 -16.17 -17.47
CA TRP A 420 -1.09 -15.10 -17.68
C TRP A 420 -0.59 -13.92 -18.50
N MET A 421 0.74 -13.68 -18.63
CA MET A 421 1.27 -12.45 -19.22
C MET A 421 1.68 -12.58 -20.71
N ASP A 422 1.53 -13.74 -21.31
CA ASP A 422 1.90 -14.00 -22.71
C ASP A 422 3.32 -13.47 -23.03
N GLU A 423 3.50 -12.73 -24.13
CA GLU A 423 4.77 -12.09 -24.51
C GLU A 423 5.21 -10.98 -23.53
N TYR A 424 4.30 -10.38 -22.78
CA TYR A 424 4.60 -9.30 -21.81
C TYR A 424 5.44 -9.79 -20.61
N LYS A 425 5.56 -11.09 -20.39
CA LYS A 425 6.48 -11.67 -19.41
C LYS A 425 7.94 -11.27 -19.64
N GLU A 426 8.29 -10.93 -20.88
CA GLU A 426 9.65 -10.49 -21.22
C GLU A 426 10.01 -9.17 -20.53
N HIS A 427 9.04 -8.29 -20.27
CA HIS A 427 9.26 -7.07 -19.49
C HIS A 427 9.65 -7.37 -18.04
N LEU A 428 8.99 -8.35 -17.41
CA LEU A 428 9.39 -8.83 -16.09
C LEU A 428 10.82 -9.40 -16.10
N TYR A 429 11.15 -10.23 -17.09
CA TYR A 429 12.47 -10.83 -17.18
C TYR A 429 13.57 -9.83 -17.54
N HIS A 430 13.23 -8.74 -18.23
CA HIS A 430 14.17 -7.65 -18.47
C HIS A 430 14.51 -6.92 -17.15
N ARG A 431 13.52 -6.68 -16.30
CA ARG A 431 13.68 -6.00 -14.99
C ARG A 431 14.28 -6.92 -13.92
N ARG A 432 13.96 -8.21 -13.96
CA ARG A 432 14.39 -9.24 -13.01
C ARG A 432 14.97 -10.46 -13.78
N PRO A 433 16.17 -10.34 -14.37
CA PRO A 433 16.72 -11.39 -15.24
C PRO A 433 16.86 -12.76 -14.55
N HIS A 434 17.13 -12.78 -13.26
CA HIS A 434 17.29 -14.02 -12.48
C HIS A 434 15.98 -14.82 -12.38
N TYR A 435 14.80 -14.19 -12.49
CA TYR A 435 13.52 -14.92 -12.47
C TYR A 435 13.39 -15.88 -13.64
N ARG A 436 14.07 -15.62 -14.77
CA ARG A 436 14.10 -16.53 -15.93
C ARG A 436 14.66 -17.91 -15.61
N HIS A 437 15.44 -18.04 -14.55
CA HIS A 437 16.11 -19.27 -14.13
C HIS A 437 15.46 -19.97 -12.94
N LEU A 438 14.47 -19.34 -12.29
CA LEU A 438 13.72 -19.97 -11.20
C LEU A 438 12.77 -21.04 -11.75
N ASP A 439 12.60 -22.15 -11.05
CA ASP A 439 11.64 -23.20 -11.44
C ASP A 439 10.20 -22.75 -11.11
N PRO A 440 9.30 -22.51 -12.08
CA PRO A 440 7.92 -22.14 -11.83
C PRO A 440 7.03 -23.32 -11.39
N GLY A 441 7.55 -24.53 -11.32
CA GLY A 441 6.81 -25.77 -11.12
C GLY A 441 5.95 -26.16 -12.33
N ASP A 442 5.10 -27.16 -12.16
CA ASP A 442 4.20 -27.60 -13.23
C ASP A 442 3.10 -26.55 -13.51
N LEU A 443 3.04 -26.11 -14.77
CA LEU A 443 2.09 -25.11 -15.27
C LEU A 443 0.92 -25.73 -16.05
N THR A 444 0.93 -27.04 -16.26
CA THR A 444 0.01 -27.75 -17.17
C THR A 444 -1.46 -27.51 -16.80
N ALA A 445 -1.80 -27.66 -15.52
CA ALA A 445 -3.16 -27.48 -15.03
C ALA A 445 -3.66 -26.03 -15.21
N GLN A 446 -2.82 -25.03 -14.96
CA GLN A 446 -3.20 -23.61 -15.09
C GLN A 446 -3.34 -23.19 -16.56
N LYS A 447 -2.45 -23.66 -17.43
CA LYS A 447 -2.58 -23.42 -18.88
C LYS A 447 -3.82 -24.12 -19.47
N ALA A 448 -4.14 -25.32 -19.01
CA ALA A 448 -5.37 -26.03 -19.40
C ALA A 448 -6.62 -25.31 -18.88
N LEU A 449 -6.60 -24.79 -17.65
CA LEU A 449 -7.68 -23.96 -17.08
C LEU A 449 -7.91 -22.71 -17.93
N ARG A 450 -6.86 -21.95 -18.23
CA ARG A 450 -6.93 -20.74 -19.07
C ARG A 450 -7.54 -21.04 -20.44
N LYS A 451 -7.12 -22.14 -21.08
CA LYS A 451 -7.67 -22.60 -22.37
C LYS A 451 -9.14 -22.99 -22.24
N ARG A 452 -9.50 -23.78 -21.21
CA ARG A 452 -10.88 -24.25 -20.97
C ARG A 452 -11.86 -23.10 -20.75
N LEU A 453 -11.43 -22.06 -20.03
CA LEU A 453 -12.24 -20.86 -19.77
C LEU A 453 -12.26 -19.88 -20.96
N ASN A 454 -11.55 -20.20 -22.06
CA ASN A 454 -11.42 -19.34 -23.23
C ASN A 454 -11.01 -17.90 -22.88
N CYS A 455 -10.02 -17.76 -22.01
CA CYS A 455 -9.57 -16.46 -21.50
C CYS A 455 -8.90 -15.63 -22.59
N LYS A 456 -9.10 -14.34 -22.54
CA LYS A 456 -8.51 -13.36 -23.46
C LYS A 456 -6.99 -13.25 -23.23
N SER A 457 -6.26 -12.64 -24.19
CA SER A 457 -4.83 -12.41 -24.08
C SER A 457 -4.49 -11.35 -23.06
N PHE A 458 -3.25 -11.34 -22.60
CA PHE A 458 -2.72 -10.26 -21.75
C PHE A 458 -2.66 -8.93 -22.53
N LYS A 459 -2.41 -8.98 -23.83
CA LYS A 459 -2.52 -7.81 -24.71
C LYS A 459 -3.89 -7.15 -24.60
N TRP A 460 -4.97 -7.94 -24.68
CA TRP A 460 -6.32 -7.43 -24.48
C TRP A 460 -6.49 -6.78 -23.09
N PHE A 461 -5.93 -7.39 -22.04
CA PHE A 461 -5.97 -6.82 -20.69
C PHE A 461 -5.27 -5.46 -20.63
N MET A 462 -4.09 -5.33 -21.24
CA MET A 462 -3.35 -4.08 -21.31
C MET A 462 -4.09 -3.00 -22.11
N GLU A 463 -4.76 -3.37 -23.20
CA GLU A 463 -5.44 -2.41 -24.07
C GLU A 463 -6.84 -2.00 -23.56
N GLN A 464 -7.54 -2.86 -22.83
CA GLN A 464 -8.94 -2.64 -22.43
C GLN A 464 -9.14 -2.38 -20.94
N VAL A 465 -8.20 -2.80 -20.08
CA VAL A 465 -8.32 -2.71 -18.63
C VAL A 465 -7.23 -1.82 -18.02
N ALA A 466 -5.97 -2.06 -18.37
CA ALA A 466 -4.80 -1.35 -17.86
C ALA A 466 -4.20 -0.41 -18.92
N PHE A 467 -5.05 0.21 -19.76
CA PHE A 467 -4.65 0.96 -20.95
C PHE A 467 -3.78 2.19 -20.63
N ASP A 468 -3.90 2.77 -19.45
CA ASP A 468 -3.14 3.92 -18.98
C ASP A 468 -1.90 3.55 -18.13
N GLN A 469 -1.76 2.27 -17.76
CA GLN A 469 -0.59 1.79 -17.01
C GLN A 469 0.74 2.07 -17.72
N PRO A 470 0.90 1.86 -19.06
CA PRO A 470 2.18 2.09 -19.72
C PRO A 470 2.64 3.55 -19.72
N SER A 471 1.72 4.51 -19.61
CA SER A 471 2.07 5.93 -19.54
C SER A 471 2.71 6.31 -18.21
N LYS A 472 2.35 5.61 -17.13
CA LYS A 472 2.87 5.84 -15.77
C LYS A 472 3.98 4.87 -15.37
N TYR A 473 3.90 3.62 -15.85
CA TYR A 473 4.85 2.55 -15.60
C TYR A 473 5.26 1.89 -16.91
N PRO A 474 6.04 2.57 -17.77
CA PRO A 474 6.43 2.03 -19.07
C PRO A 474 7.35 0.83 -18.94
N ALA A 475 7.27 -0.10 -19.89
CA ALA A 475 8.12 -1.28 -19.93
C ALA A 475 9.60 -0.91 -20.15
N VAL A 476 9.82 0.09 -21.00
CA VAL A 476 11.12 0.73 -21.19
C VAL A 476 10.98 2.16 -20.68
N GLU A 477 11.75 2.51 -19.66
CA GLU A 477 11.73 3.87 -19.13
C GLU A 477 12.21 4.86 -20.16
N PRO A 478 11.53 6.01 -20.32
CA PRO A 478 12.04 7.10 -21.11
C PRO A 478 13.41 7.56 -20.55
N PRO A 479 14.27 8.13 -21.40
CA PRO A 479 15.53 8.67 -20.92
C PRO A 479 15.28 9.83 -19.95
N ASP A 480 16.16 9.95 -18.96
CA ASP A 480 16.14 11.05 -18.02
C ASP A 480 16.44 12.37 -18.72
N TYR A 481 15.96 13.46 -18.15
CA TYR A 481 16.12 14.82 -18.70
C TYR A 481 17.52 15.40 -18.48
N ALA A 482 18.11 15.16 -17.28
CA ALA A 482 19.46 15.62 -16.96
C ALA A 482 20.04 14.77 -15.82
N TRP A 483 21.38 14.64 -15.75
CA TRP A 483 22.04 13.87 -14.71
C TRP A 483 23.48 14.32 -14.46
N GLY A 484 24.06 13.83 -13.36
CA GLY A 484 25.42 14.11 -12.92
C GLY A 484 25.49 15.08 -11.75
N GLU A 485 26.64 15.73 -11.57
CA GLU A 485 26.77 16.82 -10.60
C GLU A 485 25.96 18.02 -11.04
N VAL A 486 25.29 18.69 -10.07
CA VAL A 486 24.53 19.92 -10.30
C VAL A 486 25.25 21.07 -9.62
N ARG A 487 25.91 21.89 -10.41
CA ARG A 487 26.74 22.99 -9.96
C ARG A 487 26.01 24.32 -10.01
N ASN A 488 26.09 25.08 -8.94
CA ASN A 488 25.62 26.46 -8.92
C ASN A 488 26.59 27.40 -9.66
N GLU A 489 26.08 28.26 -10.54
CA GLU A 489 26.92 29.12 -11.38
C GLU A 489 27.67 30.21 -10.59
N GLU A 490 27.06 30.75 -9.52
CA GLU A 490 27.68 31.82 -8.74
C GLU A 490 28.70 31.29 -7.73
N SER A 491 28.29 30.30 -6.94
CA SER A 491 29.13 29.75 -5.85
C SER A 491 30.20 28.78 -6.35
N GLY A 492 30.00 28.16 -7.52
CA GLY A 492 30.84 27.07 -8.01
C GLY A 492 30.70 25.77 -7.23
N LEU A 493 29.83 25.72 -6.20
CA LEU A 493 29.57 24.55 -5.38
C LEU A 493 28.51 23.65 -6.02
N CYS A 494 28.52 22.38 -5.63
CA CYS A 494 27.55 21.39 -6.09
C CYS A 494 26.50 21.06 -5.00
N ILE A 495 25.30 20.73 -5.42
CA ILE A 495 24.29 20.17 -4.52
C ILE A 495 24.79 18.82 -4.01
N ASP A 496 24.78 18.64 -2.70
CA ASP A 496 25.17 17.39 -2.03
C ASP A 496 24.09 16.97 -1.05
N THR A 497 23.49 15.82 -1.28
CA THR A 497 22.46 15.27 -0.38
C THR A 497 23.06 14.60 0.85
N GLN A 498 24.39 14.39 0.90
CA GLN A 498 25.14 13.86 2.04
C GLN A 498 24.55 12.55 2.59
N PHE A 499 23.93 11.74 1.73
CA PHE A 499 23.21 10.51 2.10
C PHE A 499 22.10 10.71 3.14
N LYS A 500 21.60 11.93 3.30
CA LYS A 500 20.51 12.28 4.23
C LYS A 500 19.21 11.57 3.84
N GLY A 501 18.37 11.30 4.84
CA GLY A 501 17.13 10.58 4.71
C GLY A 501 15.91 11.49 4.49
N GLN A 502 14.72 10.90 4.69
CA GLN A 502 13.46 11.63 4.60
C GLN A 502 13.35 12.71 5.67
N ASN A 503 12.70 13.82 5.32
CA ASN A 503 12.49 14.99 6.16
C ASN A 503 13.79 15.67 6.61
N GLU A 504 14.84 15.54 5.80
CA GLU A 504 16.12 16.20 6.06
C GLU A 504 16.44 17.18 4.92
N ARG A 505 17.07 18.31 5.30
CA ARG A 505 17.60 19.30 4.35
C ARG A 505 18.95 18.85 3.84
N PHE A 506 19.25 19.18 2.60
CA PHE A 506 20.57 19.01 2.01
C PHE A 506 21.23 20.38 1.79
N SER A 507 22.49 20.41 1.38
CA SER A 507 23.27 21.63 1.29
C SER A 507 24.21 21.62 0.10
N LEU A 508 24.92 22.72 -0.11
CA LEU A 508 26.02 22.81 -1.06
C LEU A 508 27.31 22.24 -0.46
N ALA A 509 28.13 21.67 -1.32
CA ALA A 509 29.48 21.24 -0.99
C ALA A 509 30.41 21.45 -2.20
N PRO A 510 31.74 21.50 -2.02
CA PRO A 510 32.66 21.49 -3.13
C PRO A 510 32.42 20.27 -4.03
N CYS A 511 32.41 20.47 -5.33
CA CYS A 511 32.12 19.41 -6.30
C CYS A 511 33.14 18.28 -6.20
N LEU A 512 32.67 17.03 -6.17
CA LEU A 512 33.54 15.85 -5.98
C LEU A 512 34.51 15.65 -7.13
N LYS A 513 34.15 16.08 -8.34
CA LYS A 513 35.06 16.04 -9.49
C LYS A 513 36.26 16.95 -9.37
N ASP A 514 36.13 18.05 -8.64
CA ASP A 514 37.20 19.01 -8.43
C ASP A 514 38.12 18.59 -7.27
N GLN A 515 37.73 17.62 -6.45
CA GLN A 515 38.43 17.25 -5.21
C GLN A 515 38.59 15.73 -5.07
N ARG A 516 39.80 15.22 -5.31
CA ARG A 516 40.11 13.80 -5.08
C ARG A 516 40.06 13.44 -3.59
N GLY A 517 39.40 12.31 -3.28
CA GLY A 517 39.41 11.70 -1.92
C GLY A 517 38.31 12.17 -0.98
N ARG A 518 37.36 13.02 -1.42
CA ARG A 518 36.14 13.33 -0.67
C ARG A 518 35.02 12.35 -0.98
N SER A 519 34.14 12.15 -0.02
CA SER A 519 32.89 11.40 -0.15
C SER A 519 31.71 12.37 -0.09
N GLY A 520 30.67 12.10 -0.86
CA GLY A 520 29.42 12.86 -0.90
C GLY A 520 28.43 12.20 -1.84
N GLU A 521 27.21 12.71 -1.91
CA GLU A 521 26.17 12.22 -2.79
C GLU A 521 25.71 13.34 -3.72
N GLN A 522 26.48 13.58 -4.80
CA GLN A 522 26.31 14.69 -5.76
C GLN A 522 25.83 14.21 -7.14
N GLN A 523 25.76 12.89 -7.37
CA GLN A 523 25.19 12.34 -8.60
C GLN A 523 23.67 12.39 -8.52
N LEU A 524 23.10 13.42 -9.13
CA LEU A 524 21.67 13.69 -9.17
C LEU A 524 21.09 13.39 -10.54
N VAL A 525 19.79 13.15 -10.60
CA VAL A 525 19.06 12.89 -11.85
C VAL A 525 17.76 13.68 -11.80
N LEU A 526 17.49 14.46 -12.85
CA LEU A 526 16.16 14.93 -13.21
C LEU A 526 15.52 13.85 -14.06
N THR A 527 14.70 13.04 -13.44
CA THR A 527 14.16 11.83 -14.06
C THR A 527 13.02 12.12 -15.04
N TRP A 528 12.69 11.14 -15.85
CA TRP A 528 11.53 11.22 -16.74
C TRP A 528 10.19 11.37 -15.96
N HIS A 529 10.16 11.06 -14.67
CA HIS A 529 9.05 11.38 -13.76
C HIS A 529 8.97 12.86 -13.40
N LYS A 530 9.91 13.68 -13.89
CA LYS A 530 10.00 15.11 -13.59
C LYS A 530 10.31 15.42 -12.12
N ASP A 531 10.98 14.51 -11.43
CA ASP A 531 11.52 14.73 -10.10
C ASP A 531 13.04 14.76 -10.09
N VAL A 532 13.64 15.43 -9.11
CA VAL A 532 15.09 15.47 -8.89
C VAL A 532 15.43 14.55 -7.71
N ARG A 533 16.38 13.65 -7.91
CA ARG A 533 16.80 12.67 -6.88
C ARG A 533 18.28 12.27 -7.03
N PRO A 534 18.92 11.74 -5.97
CA PRO A 534 20.17 11.02 -6.10
C PRO A 534 20.02 9.80 -7.01
N ALA A 535 20.98 9.57 -7.91
CA ALA A 535 20.90 8.56 -8.97
C ALA A 535 20.61 7.12 -8.48
N LYS A 536 20.99 6.79 -7.22
CA LYS A 536 20.88 5.43 -6.68
C LYS A 536 19.87 5.31 -5.54
N ARG A 537 19.10 6.35 -5.24
CA ARG A 537 18.14 6.33 -4.12
C ARG A 537 16.78 6.88 -4.53
N SER A 538 15.73 6.39 -3.87
CA SER A 538 14.35 6.82 -4.09
C SER A 538 13.91 7.88 -3.07
N VAL A 539 14.74 8.93 -2.93
CA VAL A 539 14.41 10.16 -2.19
C VAL A 539 14.48 11.33 -3.16
N CYS A 540 13.44 12.14 -3.20
CA CYS A 540 13.24 13.22 -4.15
C CYS A 540 13.28 14.59 -3.46
N PHE A 541 13.67 15.62 -4.20
CA PHE A 541 13.53 17.00 -3.77
C PHE A 541 12.05 17.35 -3.66
N ASP A 542 11.63 17.75 -2.47
CA ASP A 542 10.24 18.00 -2.10
C ASP A 542 10.09 19.43 -1.54
N VAL A 543 9.11 20.16 -2.05
CA VAL A 543 8.81 21.54 -1.62
C VAL A 543 7.36 21.58 -1.13
N SER A 544 7.17 21.64 0.19
CA SER A 544 5.86 21.61 0.84
C SER A 544 5.24 23.00 1.13
N SER A 545 5.98 24.10 0.92
CA SER A 545 5.53 25.47 1.12
C SER A 545 5.82 26.32 -0.11
N SER A 546 4.93 27.29 -0.39
CA SER A 546 5.11 28.32 -1.42
C SER A 546 5.76 29.61 -0.92
N ASP A 547 6.17 29.65 0.35
CA ASP A 547 6.81 30.81 0.92
C ASP A 547 8.17 31.09 0.28
N VAL A 548 8.56 32.36 0.22
CA VAL A 548 9.93 32.75 -0.14
C VAL A 548 10.88 32.21 0.95
N HIS A 549 12.02 31.68 0.54
CA HIS A 549 12.95 30.92 1.38
C HIS A 549 12.39 29.59 1.94
N ALA A 550 11.32 29.04 1.35
CA ALA A 550 10.87 27.70 1.68
C ALA A 550 12.04 26.68 1.55
N PRO A 551 12.25 25.81 2.54
CA PRO A 551 13.29 24.80 2.47
C PRO A 551 12.95 23.74 1.43
N VAL A 552 13.98 23.20 0.78
CA VAL A 552 13.86 21.99 -0.04
C VAL A 552 14.28 20.80 0.82
N MET A 553 13.40 19.82 0.92
CA MET A 553 13.59 18.62 1.76
C MET A 553 13.81 17.40 0.89
N LEU A 554 14.42 16.36 1.45
CA LEU A 554 14.40 15.04 0.86
C LEU A 554 13.15 14.28 1.34
N TRP A 555 12.39 13.69 0.42
CA TRP A 555 11.22 12.89 0.75
C TRP A 555 11.14 11.64 -0.14
N SER A 556 10.45 10.58 0.30
CA SER A 556 10.25 9.42 -0.59
C SER A 556 9.66 9.84 -1.92
N CYS A 557 10.24 9.38 -3.02
CA CYS A 557 9.72 9.63 -4.36
C CYS A 557 8.36 8.97 -4.54
N HIS A 558 7.34 9.73 -4.90
CA HIS A 558 5.98 9.21 -5.11
C HIS A 558 5.52 9.20 -6.57
N GLY A 559 6.26 9.86 -7.49
CA GLY A 559 5.98 9.89 -8.92
C GLY A 559 4.61 10.50 -9.31
N MET A 560 3.99 11.25 -8.41
CA MET A 560 2.68 11.90 -8.63
C MET A 560 2.80 13.40 -8.92
N HIS A 561 4.00 13.86 -9.23
CA HIS A 561 4.30 15.28 -9.42
C HIS A 561 4.09 16.09 -8.12
N GLY A 562 3.21 17.10 -8.09
CA GLY A 562 2.96 17.90 -6.89
C GLY A 562 4.23 18.54 -6.33
N ASN A 563 4.47 18.36 -5.03
CA ASN A 563 5.64 18.89 -4.31
C ASN A 563 7.01 18.43 -4.86
N GLN A 564 7.02 17.41 -5.73
CA GLN A 564 8.25 16.83 -6.31
C GLN A 564 8.37 17.12 -7.82
N LEU A 565 7.52 17.98 -8.38
CA LEU A 565 7.55 18.37 -9.79
C LEU A 565 8.58 19.47 -10.03
N TRP A 566 9.57 19.17 -10.87
CA TRP A 566 10.64 20.09 -11.23
C TRP A 566 10.77 20.23 -12.75
N LYS A 567 11.01 21.42 -13.22
CA LYS A 567 11.31 21.73 -14.62
C LYS A 567 12.68 22.38 -14.71
N TYR A 568 13.50 21.92 -15.64
CA TYR A 568 14.79 22.53 -15.93
C TYR A 568 14.70 23.36 -17.24
N ASP A 569 15.07 24.60 -17.14
CA ASP A 569 15.17 25.49 -18.30
C ASP A 569 16.63 25.56 -18.74
N THR A 570 16.90 25.12 -19.98
CA THR A 570 18.27 25.06 -20.52
C THR A 570 18.84 26.44 -20.92
N VAL A 571 18.00 27.46 -21.04
CA VAL A 571 18.43 28.84 -21.37
C VAL A 571 18.78 29.60 -20.09
N THR A 572 17.84 29.70 -19.19
CA THR A 572 18.02 30.41 -17.90
C THR A 572 18.81 29.61 -16.89
N LYS A 573 18.95 28.28 -17.07
CA LYS A 573 19.57 27.32 -16.14
C LYS A 573 18.81 27.21 -14.82
N HIS A 574 17.52 27.56 -14.79
CA HIS A 574 16.69 27.46 -13.60
C HIS A 574 16.18 26.03 -13.39
N LEU A 575 16.21 25.59 -12.14
CA LEU A 575 15.38 24.50 -11.65
C LEU A 575 14.10 25.12 -11.07
N PHE A 576 13.04 25.10 -11.86
CA PHE A 576 11.75 25.69 -11.57
C PHE A 576 10.80 24.66 -10.95
N HIS A 577 10.09 25.07 -9.89
CA HIS A 577 9.06 24.26 -9.25
C HIS A 577 7.66 24.79 -9.63
N PRO A 578 6.93 24.14 -10.56
CA PRO A 578 5.69 24.67 -11.12
C PRO A 578 4.56 24.92 -10.11
N ILE A 579 4.53 24.12 -9.02
CA ILE A 579 3.44 24.21 -8.02
C ILE A 579 3.56 25.48 -7.16
N THR A 580 4.78 25.86 -6.79
CA THR A 580 5.04 27.08 -6.00
C THR A 580 5.34 28.30 -6.87
N ALA A 581 5.55 28.10 -8.16
CA ALA A 581 6.01 29.12 -9.12
C ALA A 581 7.35 29.78 -8.72
N ASN A 582 8.19 29.08 -7.94
CA ASN A 582 9.49 29.52 -7.47
C ASN A 582 10.62 28.72 -8.14
N CYS A 583 11.83 29.26 -8.07
CA CYS A 583 13.06 28.63 -8.54
C CYS A 583 13.94 28.18 -7.36
N LEU A 584 14.71 27.12 -7.57
CA LEU A 584 15.74 26.69 -6.63
C LEU A 584 16.83 27.75 -6.56
N ASP A 585 17.19 28.14 -5.35
CA ASP A 585 18.18 29.17 -5.05
C ASP A 585 19.13 28.69 -3.93
N CYS A 586 20.21 29.41 -3.71
CA CYS A 586 21.14 29.07 -2.63
C CYS A 586 21.83 30.30 -2.03
N ASP A 587 22.28 30.15 -0.78
CA ASP A 587 23.27 31.04 -0.16
C ASP A 587 24.65 30.36 -0.13
N ALA A 588 25.59 30.91 -0.89
CA ALA A 588 26.94 30.39 -0.99
C ALA A 588 27.74 30.44 0.34
N LYS A 589 27.36 31.30 1.30
CA LYS A 589 28.05 31.46 2.58
C LYS A 589 27.55 30.47 3.62
N SER A 590 26.23 30.32 3.74
CA SER A 590 25.61 29.36 4.65
C SER A 590 25.52 27.95 4.06
N HIS A 591 25.75 27.80 2.77
CA HIS A 591 25.58 26.56 1.98
C HIS A 591 24.12 26.05 1.95
N GLU A 592 23.17 26.88 2.32
CA GLU A 592 21.74 26.51 2.27
C GLU A 592 21.20 26.50 0.86
N VAL A 593 20.22 25.62 0.64
CA VAL A 593 19.42 25.52 -0.60
C VAL A 593 17.96 25.75 -0.23
N PHE A 594 17.28 26.64 -0.95
CA PHE A 594 15.91 27.08 -0.66
C PHE A 594 15.19 27.51 -1.95
N MET A 595 13.94 27.89 -1.83
CA MET A 595 13.13 28.39 -2.94
C MET A 595 13.07 29.92 -2.92
N SER A 596 13.19 30.55 -4.09
CA SER A 596 13.04 32.01 -4.28
C SER A 596 12.16 32.33 -5.49
N ILE A 597 11.66 33.55 -5.54
CA ILE A 597 11.02 34.08 -6.75
C ILE A 597 12.02 33.99 -7.91
N CYS A 598 11.59 33.44 -9.04
CA CYS A 598 12.48 33.29 -10.19
C CYS A 598 12.91 34.63 -10.76
N ASP A 599 14.23 34.82 -10.89
CA ASP A 599 14.85 35.99 -11.48
C ASP A 599 16.02 35.56 -12.37
N SER A 600 15.94 35.83 -13.67
CA SER A 600 16.95 35.44 -14.65
C SER A 600 18.31 36.13 -14.45
N ASP A 601 18.35 37.26 -13.73
CA ASP A 601 19.56 38.02 -13.48
C ASP A 601 20.31 37.53 -12.23
N VAL A 602 19.65 36.71 -11.40
CA VAL A 602 20.21 36.15 -10.17
C VAL A 602 20.98 34.86 -10.47
N ARG A 603 22.32 34.94 -10.38
CA ARG A 603 23.19 33.81 -10.72
C ARG A 603 23.16 32.65 -9.70
N THR A 604 22.76 32.89 -8.44
CA THR A 604 22.55 31.85 -7.44
C THR A 604 21.38 30.93 -7.78
N GLN A 605 20.48 31.32 -8.69
CA GLN A 605 19.37 30.50 -9.19
C GLN A 605 19.75 29.68 -10.43
N ARG A 606 20.98 29.80 -10.93
CA ARG A 606 21.42 29.09 -12.12
C ARG A 606 22.17 27.82 -11.76
N TRP A 607 21.66 26.71 -12.23
CA TRP A 607 22.14 25.36 -11.94
C TRP A 607 22.63 24.66 -13.19
N LEU A 608 23.85 24.19 -13.19
CA LEU A 608 24.48 23.54 -14.32
C LEU A 608 24.52 22.03 -14.07
N PHE A 609 23.67 21.29 -14.75
CA PHE A 609 23.78 19.83 -14.82
C PHE A 609 24.97 19.42 -15.66
N GLU A 610 25.68 18.40 -15.23
CA GLU A 610 26.82 17.86 -15.97
C GLU A 610 26.41 17.32 -17.34
N HIS A 611 25.27 16.65 -17.42
CA HIS A 611 24.70 16.10 -18.65
C HIS A 611 23.24 16.52 -18.77
N VAL A 612 22.86 16.97 -19.96
CA VAL A 612 21.51 17.42 -20.29
C VAL A 612 21.04 16.72 -21.56
N ASN A 613 19.87 16.11 -21.53
CA ASN A 613 19.21 15.53 -22.70
C ASN A 613 18.25 16.56 -23.31
N GLU A 614 18.78 17.38 -24.19
CA GLU A 614 18.00 18.45 -24.83
C GLU A 614 16.81 17.93 -25.63
N THR A 615 16.96 16.74 -26.25
CA THR A 615 15.86 16.12 -27.01
C THR A 615 14.71 15.71 -26.09
N ALA A 616 15.01 15.15 -24.90
CA ALA A 616 13.98 14.81 -23.93
C ALA A 616 13.32 16.06 -23.35
N LEU A 617 14.10 17.11 -23.03
CA LEU A 617 13.57 18.36 -22.49
C LEU A 617 12.72 19.14 -23.51
N ALA A 618 13.00 19.06 -24.81
CA ALA A 618 12.18 19.66 -25.83
C ALA A 618 10.76 19.07 -25.93
N ASN A 619 10.59 17.84 -25.41
CA ASN A 619 9.31 17.11 -25.37
C ASN A 619 8.71 17.08 -23.95
N TRP A 620 9.09 18.03 -23.10
CA TRP A 620 8.67 18.12 -21.68
C TRP A 620 7.16 18.10 -21.49
#